data_58ef1358a198a88a2e3285884233e9b0
#
_entry.id   58ef1358a198a88a2e3285884233e9b0
#
_cell.length_a   1.000
_cell.length_b   1.000
_cell.length_c   1.000
_cell.angle_alpha   90.00
_cell.angle_beta   90.00
_cell.angle_gamma   90.00
#
_symmetry.space_group_name_H-M   'P 1'
#
loop_
_entity.id
_entity.type
_entity.pdbx_description
1 polymer ?
#
loop_
_entity_poly.entity_id
_entity_poly.type
_entity_poly.pdbx_seq_one_letter_code
_entity_poly.pdbx_strand_id
1 'polypeptide(L)'
;IREARFFRAYAYARLITLWGDVPFYLKDITPEEAFLMGRTDKKEVLKQIYEDYDFAAEHLPVDNNSATAGCTRVDKGCALAFKARIALYQYDYQTAAEAAKACMDLNKYSLFYASAKDSYGRGSYGQLFQLTSMTCETIFSIPHSNELEIDSDGKPMTPAAGSFIPRSAGGTHNAQPSCSLV
;
A
#
# COMPACT_ATOMS: atom_id res chain seq x y z
N ILE A 1 -11.02 -1.23 -14.99
CA ILE A 1 -11.36 0.16 -14.55
C ILE A 1 -11.31 0.29 -13.03
N ARG A 2 -11.96 -0.61 -12.25
CA ARG A 2 -12.04 -0.53 -10.78
C ARG A 2 -10.69 -0.61 -10.08
N GLU A 3 -9.81 -1.53 -10.48
CA GLU A 3 -8.43 -1.62 -9.96
C GLU A 3 -7.59 -0.42 -10.40
N ALA A 4 -7.76 0.06 -11.64
CA ALA A 4 -7.05 1.24 -12.13
C ALA A 4 -7.40 2.50 -11.34
N ARG A 5 -8.67 2.70 -10.96
CA ARG A 5 -9.07 3.80 -10.07
C ARG A 5 -8.45 3.67 -8.69
N PHE A 6 -8.42 2.47 -8.11
CA PHE A 6 -7.73 2.25 -6.85
C PHE A 6 -6.26 2.67 -6.93
N PHE A 7 -5.53 2.23 -7.97
CA PHE A 7 -4.11 2.58 -8.09
C PHE A 7 -3.88 4.06 -8.40
N ARG A 8 -4.79 4.71 -9.13
CA ARG A 8 -4.74 6.16 -9.30
C ARG A 8 -4.88 6.88 -7.96
N ALA A 9 -5.89 6.52 -7.17
CA ALA A 9 -6.07 7.05 -5.83
C ALA A 9 -4.85 6.80 -4.95
N TYR A 10 -4.28 5.60 -4.98
CA TYR A 10 -3.07 5.25 -4.25
C TYR A 10 -1.87 6.12 -4.62
N ALA A 11 -1.63 6.33 -5.91
CA ALA A 11 -0.53 7.16 -6.40
C ALA A 11 -0.71 8.63 -5.96
N TYR A 12 -1.88 9.21 -6.18
CA TYR A 12 -2.16 10.59 -5.78
C TYR A 12 -2.18 10.77 -4.25
N ALA A 13 -2.66 9.79 -3.49
CA ALA A 13 -2.58 9.82 -2.03
C ALA A 13 -1.14 9.95 -1.53
N ARG A 14 -0.21 9.22 -2.14
CA ARG A 14 1.22 9.35 -1.83
C ARG A 14 1.78 10.71 -2.25
N LEU A 15 1.41 11.19 -3.44
CA LEU A 15 1.86 12.48 -3.95
C LEU A 15 1.44 13.62 -3.03
N ILE A 16 0.15 13.73 -2.68
CA ILE A 16 -0.32 14.82 -1.81
C ILE A 16 0.19 14.71 -0.38
N THR A 17 0.49 13.51 0.11
CA THR A 17 1.06 13.31 1.45
C THR A 17 2.51 13.80 1.52
N LEU A 18 3.29 13.60 0.46
CA LEU A 18 4.71 13.94 0.44
C LEU A 18 4.98 15.38 -0.04
N TRP A 19 4.20 15.87 -0.99
CA TRP A 19 4.47 17.14 -1.67
C TRP A 19 3.38 18.20 -1.57
N GLY A 20 2.23 17.87 -0.95
CA GLY A 20 1.09 18.80 -0.86
C GLY A 20 0.40 18.97 -2.22
N ASP A 21 0.36 20.20 -2.71
CA ASP A 21 -0.21 20.52 -4.02
C ASP A 21 0.62 19.92 -5.13
N VAL A 22 -0.03 19.25 -6.08
CA VAL A 22 0.62 18.51 -7.17
C VAL A 22 -0.10 18.75 -8.51
N PRO A 23 0.57 18.58 -9.65
CA PRO A 23 -0.12 18.50 -10.93
C PRO A 23 -1.14 17.36 -10.92
N PHE A 24 -2.36 17.64 -11.36
CA PHE A 24 -3.45 16.68 -11.32
C PHE A 24 -4.17 16.58 -12.66
N TYR A 25 -4.34 15.37 -13.17
CA TYR A 25 -5.01 15.10 -14.43
C TYR A 25 -5.70 13.74 -14.41
N LEU A 26 -6.81 13.63 -15.13
CA LEU A 26 -7.64 12.43 -15.24
C LEU A 26 -7.64 11.80 -16.64
N LYS A 27 -6.96 12.43 -17.59
CA LYS A 27 -6.85 12.01 -18.98
C LYS A 27 -5.40 11.98 -19.40
N ASP A 28 -5.12 11.35 -20.51
CA ASP A 28 -3.79 11.41 -21.12
C ASP A 28 -3.46 12.86 -21.46
N ILE A 29 -2.22 13.25 -21.18
CA ILE A 29 -1.67 14.57 -21.43
C ILE A 29 -0.41 14.43 -22.27
N THR A 30 -0.18 15.40 -23.17
CA THR A 30 1.07 15.46 -23.94
C THR A 30 2.22 15.99 -23.08
N PRO A 31 3.49 15.75 -23.47
CA PRO A 31 4.62 16.34 -22.78
C PRO A 31 4.54 17.88 -22.70
N GLU A 32 4.06 18.53 -23.75
CA GLU A 32 3.88 19.98 -23.83
C GLU A 32 2.85 20.47 -22.82
N GLU A 33 1.70 19.78 -22.71
CA GLU A 33 0.67 20.10 -21.72
C GLU A 33 1.21 19.89 -20.30
N ALA A 34 2.02 18.85 -20.07
CA ALA A 34 2.61 18.57 -18.77
C ALA A 34 3.55 19.69 -18.30
N PHE A 35 4.34 20.27 -19.20
CA PHE A 35 5.22 21.40 -18.87
C PHE A 35 4.47 22.68 -18.50
N LEU A 36 3.26 22.88 -19.02
CA LEU A 36 2.44 24.04 -18.75
C LEU A 36 1.52 23.85 -17.53
N MET A 37 1.45 22.64 -17.00
CA MET A 37 0.54 22.29 -15.90
C MET A 37 1.03 22.87 -14.58
N GLY A 38 0.18 23.65 -13.94
CA GLY A 38 0.38 24.12 -12.56
C GLY A 38 0.06 23.04 -11.51
N ARG A 39 0.26 23.40 -10.24
CA ARG A 39 -0.16 22.57 -9.11
C ARG A 39 -1.64 22.79 -8.83
N THR A 40 -2.35 21.71 -8.55
CA THR A 40 -3.73 21.71 -8.07
C THR A 40 -3.72 21.63 -6.54
N ASP A 41 -4.63 22.33 -5.88
CA ASP A 41 -4.78 22.29 -4.41
C ASP A 41 -5.01 20.84 -3.95
N LYS A 42 -4.27 20.43 -2.94
CA LYS A 42 -4.34 19.07 -2.39
C LYS A 42 -5.74 18.65 -1.95
N LYS A 43 -6.59 19.61 -1.53
CA LYS A 43 -7.97 19.31 -1.11
C LYS A 43 -8.85 18.90 -2.28
N GLU A 44 -8.63 19.49 -3.44
CA GLU A 44 -9.32 19.10 -4.68
C GLU A 44 -8.88 17.71 -5.12
N VAL A 45 -7.56 17.44 -5.09
CA VAL A 45 -7.02 16.12 -5.38
C VAL A 45 -7.52 15.08 -4.38
N LEU A 46 -7.60 15.43 -3.09
CA LEU A 46 -8.12 14.54 -2.04
C LEU A 46 -9.57 14.12 -2.28
N LYS A 47 -10.40 15.06 -2.75
CA LYS A 47 -11.79 14.75 -3.12
C LYS A 47 -11.85 13.66 -4.18
N GLN A 48 -11.05 13.78 -5.24
CA GLN A 48 -10.99 12.76 -6.29
C GLN A 48 -10.44 11.42 -5.78
N ILE A 49 -9.47 11.45 -4.86
CA ILE A 49 -8.95 10.24 -4.21
C ILE A 49 -10.09 9.50 -3.48
N TYR A 50 -10.94 10.21 -2.74
CA TYR A 50 -12.08 9.60 -2.07
C TYR A 50 -13.08 9.01 -3.06
N GLU A 51 -13.43 9.75 -4.11
CA GLU A 51 -14.32 9.26 -5.17
C GLU A 51 -13.79 7.99 -5.85
N ASP A 52 -12.49 7.91 -6.07
CA ASP A 52 -11.86 6.74 -6.67
C ASP A 52 -11.82 5.53 -5.74
N TYR A 53 -11.56 5.74 -4.44
CA TYR A 53 -11.64 4.66 -3.45
C TYR A 53 -13.08 4.20 -3.23
N ASP A 54 -14.06 5.10 -3.21
CA ASP A 54 -15.47 4.75 -3.07
C ASP A 54 -15.94 3.94 -4.26
N PHE A 55 -15.60 4.38 -5.47
CA PHE A 55 -15.89 3.61 -6.68
C PHE A 55 -15.23 2.21 -6.64
N ALA A 56 -13.98 2.13 -6.20
CA ALA A 56 -13.30 0.85 -6.06
C ALA A 56 -13.98 -0.03 -5.00
N ALA A 57 -14.34 0.52 -3.84
CA ALA A 57 -15.02 -0.20 -2.78
C ALA A 57 -16.41 -0.69 -3.19
N GLU A 58 -17.13 0.06 -4.03
CA GLU A 58 -18.44 -0.33 -4.54
C GLU A 58 -18.35 -1.49 -5.55
N HIS A 59 -17.35 -1.45 -6.44
CA HIS A 59 -17.29 -2.34 -7.60
C HIS A 59 -16.30 -3.51 -7.46
N LEU A 60 -15.38 -3.48 -6.50
CA LEU A 60 -14.48 -4.59 -6.24
C LEU A 60 -15.19 -5.64 -5.36
N PRO A 61 -14.94 -6.93 -5.62
CA PRO A 61 -15.44 -7.99 -4.74
C PRO A 61 -14.78 -7.92 -3.36
N VAL A 62 -15.43 -8.49 -2.36
CA VAL A 62 -14.87 -8.61 -1.01
C VAL A 62 -13.62 -9.49 -1.02
N ASP A 63 -13.60 -10.50 -1.88
CA ASP A 63 -12.43 -11.33 -2.09
C ASP A 63 -12.11 -11.40 -3.59
N ASN A 64 -11.00 -10.78 -3.99
CA ASN A 64 -10.49 -10.76 -5.36
C ASN A 64 -9.22 -11.60 -5.52
N ASN A 65 -8.81 -12.31 -4.48
CA ASN A 65 -7.60 -13.10 -4.46
C ASN A 65 -7.95 -14.58 -4.56
N SER A 66 -7.23 -15.32 -5.41
CA SER A 66 -7.32 -16.77 -5.40
C SER A 66 -6.59 -17.32 -4.17
N ALA A 67 -6.99 -18.49 -3.70
CA ALA A 67 -6.37 -19.17 -2.57
C ALA A 67 -4.84 -19.37 -2.72
N THR A 68 -4.36 -19.40 -3.96
CA THR A 68 -2.92 -19.57 -4.30
C THR A 68 -2.16 -18.27 -4.47
N ALA A 69 -2.85 -17.14 -4.70
CA ALA A 69 -2.20 -15.86 -5.01
C ALA A 69 -2.02 -14.96 -3.77
N GLY A 70 -2.60 -15.31 -2.62
CA GLY A 70 -2.57 -14.45 -1.43
C GLY A 70 -3.23 -13.09 -1.67
N CYS A 71 -2.89 -12.09 -0.89
CA CYS A 71 -3.46 -10.74 -0.94
C CYS A 71 -2.72 -9.83 -1.94
N THR A 72 -2.49 -10.31 -3.17
CA THR A 72 -1.73 -9.59 -4.20
C THR A 72 -2.59 -8.76 -5.14
N ARG A 73 -3.89 -8.99 -5.16
CA ARG A 73 -4.85 -8.17 -5.91
C ARG A 73 -5.68 -7.32 -4.98
N VAL A 74 -6.01 -6.13 -5.44
CA VAL A 74 -6.85 -5.22 -4.66
C VAL A 74 -8.30 -5.71 -4.64
N ASP A 75 -8.93 -5.59 -3.48
CA ASP A 75 -10.32 -5.93 -3.23
C ASP A 75 -11.04 -4.79 -2.49
N LYS A 76 -12.28 -5.03 -2.11
CA LYS A 76 -13.09 -4.04 -1.38
C LYS A 76 -12.42 -3.60 -0.08
N GLY A 77 -11.84 -4.53 0.66
CA GLY A 77 -11.16 -4.24 1.92
C GLY A 77 -9.93 -3.36 1.73
N CYS A 78 -9.17 -3.59 0.65
CA CYS A 78 -8.05 -2.72 0.27
C CYS A 78 -8.51 -1.27 0.05
N ALA A 79 -9.59 -1.07 -0.73
CA ALA A 79 -10.09 0.27 -1.03
C ALA A 79 -10.51 1.02 0.25
N LEU A 80 -11.23 0.36 1.15
CA LEU A 80 -11.66 0.92 2.42
C LEU A 80 -10.51 1.23 3.37
N ALA A 81 -9.55 0.30 3.52
CA ALA A 81 -8.40 0.48 4.39
C ALA A 81 -7.48 1.61 3.90
N PHE A 82 -7.27 1.72 2.58
CA PHE A 82 -6.44 2.78 2.01
C PHE A 82 -7.15 4.15 2.05
N LYS A 83 -8.49 4.19 1.92
CA LYS A 83 -9.27 5.40 2.17
C LYS A 83 -9.13 5.85 3.62
N ALA A 84 -9.30 4.95 4.58
CA ALA A 84 -9.12 5.26 6.00
C ALA A 84 -7.73 5.82 6.29
N ARG A 85 -6.67 5.24 5.71
CA ARG A 85 -5.30 5.68 5.91
C ARG A 85 -5.04 7.08 5.37
N ILE A 86 -5.48 7.39 4.14
CA ILE A 86 -5.27 8.74 3.60
C ILE A 86 -6.09 9.79 4.33
N ALA A 87 -7.33 9.47 4.72
CA ALA A 87 -8.17 10.36 5.51
C ALA A 87 -7.50 10.69 6.87
N LEU A 88 -6.94 9.69 7.53
CA LEU A 88 -6.18 9.89 8.77
C LEU A 88 -4.98 10.82 8.55
N TYR A 89 -4.22 10.65 7.49
CA TYR A 89 -3.05 11.49 7.16
C TYR A 89 -3.43 12.92 6.81
N GLN A 90 -4.65 13.14 6.32
CA GLN A 90 -5.19 14.47 6.02
C GLN A 90 -6.00 15.08 7.18
N TYR A 91 -5.99 14.42 8.35
CA TYR A 91 -6.71 14.84 9.58
C TYR A 91 -8.24 14.83 9.44
N ASP A 92 -8.78 14.14 8.44
CA ASP A 92 -10.20 13.87 8.29
C ASP A 92 -10.59 12.63 9.10
N TYR A 93 -10.68 12.80 10.40
CA TYR A 93 -10.91 11.70 11.34
C TYR A 93 -12.26 11.03 11.18
N GLN A 94 -13.27 11.77 10.75
CA GLN A 94 -14.59 11.19 10.51
C GLN A 94 -14.57 10.20 9.36
N THR A 95 -14.10 10.63 8.18
CA THR A 95 -13.97 9.75 7.02
C THR A 95 -13.05 8.56 7.32
N ALA A 96 -11.97 8.78 8.09
CA ALA A 96 -11.07 7.72 8.50
C ALA A 96 -11.78 6.66 9.35
N ALA A 97 -12.56 7.08 10.35
CA ALA A 97 -13.28 6.18 11.24
C ALA A 97 -14.39 5.41 10.50
N GLU A 98 -15.15 6.08 9.64
CA GLU A 98 -16.21 5.46 8.82
C GLU A 98 -15.64 4.40 7.87
N ALA A 99 -14.56 4.72 7.15
CA ALA A 99 -13.93 3.79 6.23
C ALA A 99 -13.28 2.60 6.95
N ALA A 100 -12.62 2.84 8.09
CA ALA A 100 -12.04 1.78 8.91
C ALA A 100 -13.13 0.85 9.45
N LYS A 101 -14.24 1.42 9.95
CA LYS A 101 -15.38 0.63 10.41
C LYS A 101 -15.98 -0.21 9.28
N ALA A 102 -16.18 0.37 8.11
CA ALA A 102 -16.69 -0.35 6.95
C ALA A 102 -15.77 -1.51 6.53
N CYS A 103 -14.44 -1.34 6.66
CA CYS A 103 -13.48 -2.40 6.41
C CYS A 103 -13.60 -3.53 7.46
N MET A 104 -13.74 -3.18 8.74
CA MET A 104 -13.95 -4.16 9.83
C MET A 104 -15.26 -4.93 9.67
N ASP A 105 -16.33 -4.26 9.26
CA ASP A 105 -17.66 -4.85 9.06
C ASP A 105 -17.70 -5.88 7.91
N LEU A 106 -16.65 -5.94 7.06
CA LEU A 106 -16.49 -7.03 6.08
C LEU A 106 -16.22 -8.40 6.73
N ASN A 107 -15.77 -8.43 7.98
CA ASN A 107 -15.41 -9.64 8.74
C ASN A 107 -14.40 -10.56 8.00
N LYS A 108 -13.58 -9.98 7.13
CA LYS A 108 -12.58 -10.70 6.34
C LYS A 108 -11.22 -10.76 7.04
N TYR A 109 -10.89 -9.73 7.81
CA TYR A 109 -9.59 -9.59 8.45
C TYR A 109 -9.73 -9.77 9.96
N SER A 110 -8.70 -10.31 10.59
CA SER A 110 -8.65 -10.50 12.04
C SER A 110 -7.21 -10.37 12.53
N LEU A 111 -7.04 -10.07 13.81
CA LEU A 111 -5.71 -10.06 14.41
C LEU A 111 -5.11 -11.48 14.42
N PHE A 112 -3.81 -11.53 14.13
CA PHE A 112 -3.07 -12.79 14.18
C PHE A 112 -2.68 -13.15 15.60
N TYR A 113 -3.04 -14.38 16.01
CA TYR A 113 -2.66 -14.94 17.30
C TYR A 113 -1.89 -16.24 17.08
N ALA A 114 -0.64 -16.27 17.54
CA ALA A 114 0.14 -17.50 17.60
C ALA A 114 -0.26 -18.29 18.86
N SER A 115 -0.48 -19.58 18.71
CA SER A 115 -0.84 -20.47 19.83
C SER A 115 0.29 -20.68 20.84
N ALA A 116 1.54 -20.49 20.41
CA ALA A 116 2.74 -20.64 21.24
C ALA A 116 3.83 -19.66 20.78
N LYS A 117 4.82 -19.45 21.64
CA LYS A 117 6.06 -18.77 21.25
C LYS A 117 6.86 -19.66 20.29
N ASP A 118 7.56 -19.02 19.33
CA ASP A 118 8.46 -19.72 18.42
C ASP A 118 9.77 -20.14 19.11
N SER A 119 10.67 -20.78 18.35
CA SER A 119 11.99 -21.22 18.83
C SER A 119 12.89 -20.10 19.36
N TYR A 120 12.59 -18.84 19.02
CA TYR A 120 13.28 -17.64 19.50
C TYR A 120 12.53 -16.94 20.64
N GLY A 121 11.46 -17.53 21.19
CA GLY A 121 10.66 -16.98 22.27
C GLY A 121 9.71 -15.84 21.85
N ARG A 122 9.49 -15.61 20.55
CA ARG A 122 8.63 -14.53 20.04
C ARG A 122 7.17 -14.91 20.14
N GLY A 123 6.35 -13.98 20.63
CA GLY A 123 4.88 -14.10 20.63
C GLY A 123 4.26 -13.71 19.28
N SER A 124 2.94 -13.56 19.25
CA SER A 124 2.15 -13.29 18.03
C SER A 124 2.69 -12.15 17.19
N TYR A 125 2.97 -11.00 17.80
CA TYR A 125 3.48 -9.83 17.09
C TYR A 125 4.84 -10.08 16.43
N GLY A 126 5.77 -10.72 17.13
CA GLY A 126 7.10 -11.03 16.58
C GLY A 126 7.04 -12.09 15.48
N GLN A 127 6.12 -13.04 15.57
CA GLN A 127 5.93 -14.06 14.55
C GLN A 127 5.26 -13.52 13.30
N LEU A 128 4.32 -12.57 13.42
CA LEU A 128 3.62 -11.95 12.30
C LEU A 128 4.57 -11.44 11.21
N PHE A 129 5.71 -10.84 11.61
CA PHE A 129 6.70 -10.28 10.68
C PHE A 129 7.75 -11.30 10.20
N GLN A 130 7.68 -12.54 10.65
CA GLN A 130 8.57 -13.61 10.22
C GLN A 130 7.89 -14.61 9.28
N LEU A 131 6.58 -14.48 9.10
CA LEU A 131 5.85 -15.36 8.22
C LEU A 131 6.14 -15.04 6.76
N THR A 132 6.48 -16.07 6.02
CA THR A 132 6.68 -16.00 4.56
C THR A 132 5.35 -16.04 3.79
N SER A 133 4.27 -16.40 4.46
CA SER A 133 2.92 -16.48 3.90
C SER A 133 2.04 -15.34 4.41
N MET A 134 1.01 -15.00 3.63
CA MET A 134 0.00 -14.04 4.01
C MET A 134 -0.75 -14.50 5.26
N THR A 135 -1.04 -13.56 6.14
CA THR A 135 -1.78 -13.81 7.38
C THR A 135 -3.20 -13.27 7.30
N CYS A 136 -4.02 -13.58 8.32
CA CYS A 136 -5.37 -13.01 8.45
C CYS A 136 -5.39 -11.48 8.64
N GLU A 137 -4.24 -10.86 8.98
CA GLU A 137 -4.10 -9.40 9.04
C GLU A 137 -3.75 -8.77 7.69
N THR A 138 -3.28 -9.55 6.70
CA THR A 138 -2.79 -9.01 5.44
C THR A 138 -3.93 -8.53 4.57
N ILE A 139 -4.04 -7.23 4.38
CA ILE A 139 -5.04 -6.60 3.51
C ILE A 139 -4.55 -6.56 2.07
N PHE A 140 -3.32 -6.11 1.86
CA PHE A 140 -2.67 -6.02 0.55
C PHE A 140 -1.17 -6.15 0.70
N SER A 141 -0.55 -6.92 -0.17
CA SER A 141 0.89 -7.09 -0.20
C SER A 141 1.42 -7.07 -1.63
N ILE A 142 2.56 -6.46 -1.81
CA ILE A 142 3.34 -6.55 -3.04
C ILE A 142 4.44 -7.58 -2.76
N PRO A 143 4.33 -8.80 -3.28
CA PRO A 143 5.32 -9.83 -3.04
C PRO A 143 6.65 -9.44 -3.69
N HIS A 144 7.72 -9.65 -2.97
CA HIS A 144 9.08 -9.51 -3.47
C HIS A 144 9.74 -10.88 -3.41
N SER A 145 10.38 -11.28 -4.50
CA SER A 145 11.14 -12.53 -4.58
C SER A 145 12.60 -12.24 -4.89
N ASN A 146 13.49 -12.90 -4.19
CA ASN A 146 14.92 -12.83 -4.48
C ASN A 146 15.32 -13.75 -5.65
N GLU A 147 14.40 -14.59 -6.12
CA GLU A 147 14.69 -15.64 -7.10
C GLU A 147 14.42 -15.21 -8.56
N LEU A 148 13.89 -14.03 -8.78
CA LEU A 148 13.05 -13.90 -9.97
C LEU A 148 13.46 -12.91 -11.01
N GLU A 149 14.50 -12.23 -11.03
CA GLU A 149 14.78 -11.48 -12.26
C GLU A 149 16.26 -11.24 -12.44
N ILE A 150 16.79 -11.94 -13.39
CA ILE A 150 18.05 -11.66 -14.03
C ILE A 150 17.72 -10.65 -15.14
N ASP A 151 18.35 -9.48 -15.12
CA ASP A 151 18.25 -8.52 -16.22
C ASP A 151 18.91 -9.04 -17.50
N SER A 152 18.80 -8.30 -18.60
CA SER A 152 19.40 -8.67 -19.89
C SER A 152 20.93 -8.92 -19.83
N ASP A 153 21.58 -8.44 -18.77
CA ASP A 153 23.02 -8.56 -18.55
C ASP A 153 23.36 -9.72 -17.59
N GLY A 154 22.39 -10.53 -17.21
CA GLY A 154 22.57 -11.66 -16.29
C GLY A 154 22.73 -11.25 -14.82
N LYS A 155 22.39 -10.01 -14.46
CA LYS A 155 22.51 -9.48 -13.12
C LYS A 155 21.19 -9.62 -12.36
N PRO A 156 21.21 -10.11 -11.11
CA PRO A 156 19.99 -10.17 -10.31
C PRO A 156 19.37 -8.77 -10.14
N MET A 157 18.14 -8.59 -10.57
CA MET A 157 17.37 -7.41 -10.24
C MET A 157 17.08 -7.43 -8.74
N THR A 158 17.71 -6.52 -8.02
CA THR A 158 17.46 -6.36 -6.59
C THR A 158 16.02 -5.88 -6.41
N PRO A 159 15.17 -6.57 -5.64
CA PRO A 159 13.83 -6.11 -5.33
C PRO A 159 13.88 -4.69 -4.73
N ALA A 160 12.90 -3.86 -5.04
CA ALA A 160 12.82 -2.51 -4.46
C ALA A 160 12.88 -2.52 -2.91
N ALA A 161 12.42 -3.61 -2.28
CA ALA A 161 12.57 -3.86 -0.86
C ALA A 161 14.04 -3.99 -0.40
N GLY A 162 14.95 -4.42 -1.27
CA GLY A 162 16.38 -4.54 -0.93
C GLY A 162 17.02 -3.20 -0.51
N SER A 163 16.46 -2.07 -0.95
CA SER A 163 16.93 -0.74 -0.53
C SER A 163 16.62 -0.42 0.94
N PHE A 164 15.69 -1.15 1.57
CA PHE A 164 15.30 -0.98 2.97
C PHE A 164 15.92 -2.03 3.90
N ILE A 165 16.63 -3.00 3.35
CA ILE A 165 17.28 -4.07 4.12
C ILE A 165 18.70 -3.63 4.48
N PRO A 166 19.16 -3.82 5.72
CA PRO A 166 20.55 -3.53 6.11
C PRO A 166 21.56 -4.26 5.22
N ARG A 167 22.70 -3.63 4.96
CA ARG A 167 23.76 -4.21 4.11
C ARG A 167 24.25 -5.58 4.60
N SER A 168 24.26 -5.80 5.91
CA SER A 168 24.59 -7.11 6.52
C SER A 168 23.63 -8.23 6.10
N ALA A 169 22.43 -7.90 5.65
CA ALA A 169 21.45 -8.83 5.12
C ALA A 169 21.34 -8.77 3.58
N GLY A 170 22.31 -8.17 2.89
CA GLY A 170 22.34 -8.08 1.42
C GLY A 170 21.64 -6.87 0.83
N GLY A 171 21.16 -5.92 1.65
CA GLY A 171 20.49 -4.72 1.19
C GLY A 171 21.44 -3.61 0.72
N THR A 172 20.89 -2.59 0.07
CA THR A 172 21.58 -1.36 -0.31
C THR A 172 21.44 -0.27 0.75
N HIS A 173 22.35 0.71 0.78
CA HIS A 173 22.42 1.72 1.85
C HIS A 173 21.39 2.85 1.78
N ASN A 174 20.43 2.82 0.83
CA ASN A 174 19.63 3.99 0.52
C ASN A 174 18.55 4.36 1.54
N ALA A 175 18.33 3.54 2.58
CA ALA A 175 17.34 3.84 3.62
C ALA A 175 17.75 3.22 4.96
N GLN A 176 18.88 3.63 5.51
CA GLN A 176 19.21 3.28 6.89
C GLN A 176 18.48 4.21 7.86
N PRO A 177 17.83 3.67 8.91
CA PRO A 177 17.37 4.50 10.01
C PRO A 177 18.57 5.24 10.61
N SER A 178 18.40 6.53 10.87
CA SER A 178 19.43 7.30 11.58
C SER A 178 19.65 6.71 12.97
N CYS A 179 20.90 6.66 13.42
CA CYS A 179 21.26 6.17 14.76
C CYS A 179 20.62 6.96 15.92
N SER A 180 19.87 8.03 15.63
CA SER A 180 19.16 8.84 16.60
C SER A 180 17.80 8.31 17.02
N LEU A 181 17.39 7.14 16.53
CA LEU A 181 16.12 6.46 16.89
C LEU A 181 16.33 5.21 17.77
N VAL A 182 17.46 5.13 18.46
CA VAL A 182 17.70 4.11 19.48
C VAL A 182 17.60 4.74 20.85
#